data_d4157bb72eb2d98c45998460560b9128
#
_entry.id   d4157bb72eb2d98c45998460560b9128
#
_cell.length_a   1.000
_cell.length_b   1.000
_cell.length_c   1.000
_cell.angle_alpha   90.00
_cell.angle_beta   90.00
_cell.angle_gamma   90.00
#
_symmetry.space_group_name_H-M   'P 1'
#
loop_
_entity.id
_entity.type
_entity.pdbx_description
1 polymer ?
#
loop_
_entity_poly.entity_id
_entity_poly.type
_entity_poly.pdbx_seq_one_letter_code
_entity_poly.pdbx_strand_id
1 'polypeptide(L)'
;RGIAMSWREIYESRIVTAEEALKQIPDNSTMFLAHSMGEPTYLVECMCDHKDWFTNLTVCHMGSSGKHRYCTEEGMEGHIRHNSFFASGLSRKAIMEGRADFTPAHFHEIPGLMSEGLVPIDVLMLYVTPPDENGKVSIGLSCDYTRGAITNAKLVIAQVNDQLPYTVSDSARVDVSEFTYFVLHNEPIPELAPAPL
;
A
#
# COMPACT_ATOMS: atom_id res chain seq x y z
N ARG A 1 26.31 -1.85 26.94
CA ARG A 1 25.28 -2.64 26.20
C ARG A 1 24.05 -1.75 26.13
N GLY A 2 23.73 -1.19 24.94
CA GLY A 2 22.51 -0.41 24.75
C GLY A 2 21.30 -1.30 25.03
N ILE A 3 20.33 -0.76 25.76
CA ILE A 3 19.04 -1.44 26.00
C ILE A 3 18.32 -1.48 24.65
N ALA A 4 17.96 -2.68 24.19
CA ALA A 4 17.18 -2.80 22.96
C ALA A 4 15.81 -2.13 23.18
N MET A 5 15.36 -1.34 22.21
CA MET A 5 14.04 -0.70 22.26
C MET A 5 12.95 -1.77 22.31
N SER A 6 11.95 -1.55 23.16
CA SER A 6 10.74 -2.37 23.18
C SER A 6 9.92 -2.15 21.90
N TRP A 7 9.05 -3.10 21.57
CA TRP A 7 8.19 -2.93 20.42
C TRP A 7 7.27 -1.69 20.52
N ARG A 8 6.89 -1.29 21.73
CA ARG A 8 6.10 -0.06 21.96
C ARG A 8 6.89 1.19 21.59
N GLU A 9 8.13 1.29 22.03
CA GLU A 9 9.02 2.41 21.69
C GLU A 9 9.27 2.46 20.17
N ILE A 10 9.47 1.31 19.54
CA ILE A 10 9.62 1.23 18.07
C ILE A 10 8.36 1.75 17.37
N TYR A 11 7.20 1.24 17.76
CA TYR A 11 5.92 1.63 17.16
C TYR A 11 5.65 3.13 17.35
N GLU A 12 5.71 3.62 18.58
CA GLU A 12 5.45 5.02 18.90
C GLU A 12 6.40 5.98 18.19
N SER A 13 7.68 5.62 18.06
CA SER A 13 8.68 6.45 17.37
C SER A 13 8.45 6.56 15.85
N ARG A 14 7.64 5.68 15.27
CA ARG A 14 7.33 5.63 13.82
C ARG A 14 5.95 6.17 13.48
N ILE A 15 5.19 6.63 14.46
CA ILE A 15 3.90 7.28 14.21
C ILE A 15 4.15 8.69 13.70
N VAL A 16 3.62 8.98 12.52
CA VAL A 16 3.73 10.27 11.83
C VAL A 16 2.40 10.65 11.17
N THR A 17 2.27 11.87 10.69
CA THR A 17 1.13 12.28 9.86
C THR A 17 1.24 11.68 8.45
N ALA A 18 0.13 11.69 7.71
CA ALA A 18 0.13 11.24 6.32
C ALA A 18 1.11 12.08 5.47
N GLU A 19 1.11 13.39 5.67
CA GLU A 19 1.98 14.32 4.95
C GLU A 19 3.46 14.06 5.25
N GLU A 20 3.81 13.81 6.51
CA GLU A 20 5.18 13.49 6.90
C GLU A 20 5.67 12.20 6.25
N ALA A 21 4.83 11.16 6.24
CA ALA A 21 5.17 9.89 5.60
C ALA A 21 5.29 10.02 4.07
N LEU A 22 4.31 10.67 3.42
CA LEU A 22 4.27 10.82 1.97
C LEU A 22 5.44 11.65 1.43
N LYS A 23 5.90 12.65 2.16
CA LYS A 23 7.08 13.45 1.79
C LYS A 23 8.39 12.68 1.83
N GLN A 24 8.43 11.49 2.42
CA GLN A 24 9.62 10.63 2.44
C GLN A 24 9.75 9.78 1.16
N ILE A 25 8.73 9.76 0.31
CA ILE A 25 8.76 8.99 -0.94
C ILE A 25 9.71 9.66 -1.92
N PRO A 26 10.79 8.96 -2.35
CA PRO A 26 11.75 9.55 -3.29
C PRO A 26 11.16 9.75 -4.68
N ASP A 27 11.73 10.68 -5.43
CA ASP A 27 11.45 10.84 -6.86
C ASP A 27 11.78 9.55 -7.63
N ASN A 28 11.06 9.30 -8.71
CA ASN A 28 11.23 8.13 -9.59
C ASN A 28 11.03 6.78 -8.88
N SER A 29 10.22 6.75 -7.81
CA SER A 29 9.93 5.52 -7.07
C SER A 29 8.85 4.69 -7.74
N THR A 30 8.95 3.37 -7.55
CA THR A 30 7.86 2.43 -7.80
C THR A 30 7.20 2.07 -6.48
N MET A 31 5.93 2.38 -6.35
CA MET A 31 5.12 2.11 -5.16
C MET A 31 4.08 1.05 -5.47
N PHE A 32 3.96 0.06 -4.58
CA PHE A 32 2.83 -0.84 -4.58
C PHE A 32 1.80 -0.42 -3.53
N LEU A 33 0.54 -0.53 -3.90
CA LEU A 33 -0.57 -0.53 -2.96
C LEU A 33 -0.92 -1.98 -2.63
N ALA A 34 -1.23 -2.27 -1.38
CA ALA A 34 -1.78 -3.56 -1.01
C ALA A 34 -3.06 -3.85 -1.81
N HIS A 35 -3.28 -5.12 -2.12
CA HIS A 35 -4.33 -5.54 -3.03
C HIS A 35 -5.72 -5.28 -2.44
N SER A 36 -6.63 -4.77 -3.29
CA SER A 36 -8.07 -4.65 -3.02
C SER A 36 -8.37 -4.02 -1.65
N MET A 37 -8.95 -4.77 -0.72
CA MET A 37 -9.33 -4.29 0.62
C MET A 37 -8.14 -4.00 1.56
N GLY A 38 -6.93 -4.30 1.15
CA GLY A 38 -5.70 -3.92 1.86
C GLY A 38 -5.20 -2.52 1.50
N GLU A 39 -5.79 -1.86 0.50
CA GLU A 39 -5.42 -0.51 0.09
C GLU A 39 -5.76 0.53 1.16
N PRO A 40 -4.79 1.35 1.62
CA PRO A 40 -5.02 2.37 2.63
C PRO A 40 -5.64 3.61 1.99
N THR A 41 -6.96 3.66 1.92
CA THR A 41 -7.70 4.66 1.13
C THR A 41 -7.42 6.09 1.57
N TYR A 42 -7.30 6.36 2.85
CA TYR A 42 -6.94 7.71 3.34
C TYR A 42 -5.57 8.16 2.85
N LEU A 43 -4.54 7.31 2.94
CA LEU A 43 -3.20 7.63 2.43
C LEU A 43 -3.20 7.86 0.92
N VAL A 44 -3.97 7.07 0.17
CA VAL A 44 -4.09 7.22 -1.30
C VAL A 44 -4.78 8.53 -1.66
N GLU A 45 -5.84 8.91 -0.96
CA GLU A 45 -6.52 10.19 -1.16
C GLU A 45 -5.58 11.37 -0.84
N CYS A 46 -4.86 11.32 0.29
CA CYS A 46 -3.85 12.33 0.63
C CYS A 46 -2.75 12.44 -0.44
N MET A 47 -2.28 11.31 -0.97
CA MET A 47 -1.29 11.28 -2.05
C MET A 47 -1.82 12.01 -3.30
N CYS A 48 -3.06 11.76 -3.69
CA CYS A 48 -3.66 12.41 -4.86
C CYS A 48 -3.91 13.90 -4.63
N ASP A 49 -4.31 14.30 -3.42
CA ASP A 49 -4.50 15.71 -3.05
C ASP A 49 -3.19 16.50 -3.11
N HIS A 50 -2.06 15.83 -2.89
CA HIS A 50 -0.72 16.43 -2.88
C HIS A 50 0.16 15.92 -4.03
N LYS A 51 -0.42 15.64 -5.19
CA LYS A 51 0.29 15.09 -6.36
C LYS A 51 1.58 15.84 -6.71
N ASP A 52 1.60 17.15 -6.50
CA ASP A 52 2.76 18.02 -6.82
C ASP A 52 4.00 17.75 -5.94
N TRP A 53 3.86 16.95 -4.87
CA TRP A 53 5.00 16.50 -4.07
C TRP A 53 5.81 15.39 -4.75
N PHE A 54 5.25 14.75 -5.79
CA PHE A 54 5.84 13.58 -6.42
C PHE A 54 6.35 13.90 -7.83
N THR A 55 7.48 13.32 -8.16
CA THR A 55 8.07 13.35 -9.51
C THR A 55 8.26 11.92 -9.99
N ASN A 56 7.58 11.55 -11.08
CA ASN A 56 7.63 10.23 -11.70
C ASN A 56 7.36 9.07 -10.71
N LEU A 57 6.39 9.22 -9.82
CA LEU A 57 5.94 8.14 -8.96
C LEU A 57 5.09 7.15 -9.77
N THR A 58 5.51 5.90 -9.82
CA THR A 58 4.71 4.83 -10.43
C THR A 58 3.93 4.09 -9.35
N VAL A 59 2.60 4.10 -9.45
CA VAL A 59 1.69 3.40 -8.53
C VAL A 59 1.24 2.09 -9.14
N CYS A 60 1.56 0.99 -8.50
CA CYS A 60 1.27 -0.38 -8.95
C CYS A 60 0.30 -1.09 -8.01
N HIS A 61 -0.60 -1.87 -8.58
CA HIS A 61 -1.40 -2.86 -7.87
C HIS A 61 -2.07 -3.83 -8.84
N MET A 62 -2.59 -4.93 -8.33
CA MET A 62 -3.41 -5.87 -9.10
C MET A 62 -4.90 -5.52 -9.07
N GLY A 63 -5.37 -4.94 -7.98
CA GLY A 63 -6.73 -4.43 -7.82
C GLY A 63 -6.78 -3.41 -6.70
N SER A 64 -7.75 -2.52 -6.76
CA SER A 64 -7.96 -1.46 -5.79
C SER A 64 -9.41 -1.41 -5.37
N SER A 65 -9.65 -1.07 -4.11
CA SER A 65 -10.98 -0.76 -3.58
C SER A 65 -11.28 0.74 -3.61
N GLY A 66 -10.29 1.57 -3.91
CA GLY A 66 -10.39 3.03 -3.92
C GLY A 66 -10.91 3.61 -5.23
N LYS A 67 -10.83 4.93 -5.34
CA LYS A 67 -11.36 5.71 -6.47
C LYS A 67 -10.43 5.74 -7.70
N HIS A 68 -9.24 5.22 -7.62
CA HIS A 68 -8.21 5.28 -8.68
C HIS A 68 -7.91 6.71 -9.18
N ARG A 69 -7.97 7.71 -8.33
CA ARG A 69 -7.75 9.12 -8.70
C ARG A 69 -6.43 9.33 -9.42
N TYR A 70 -5.38 8.60 -9.03
CA TYR A 70 -4.05 8.63 -9.66
C TYR A 70 -4.03 8.25 -11.15
N CYS A 71 -5.11 7.65 -11.69
CA CYS A 71 -5.22 7.38 -13.13
C CYS A 71 -6.51 7.91 -13.77
N THR A 72 -7.46 8.41 -12.99
CA THR A 72 -8.74 8.93 -13.50
C THR A 72 -8.80 10.45 -13.55
N GLU A 73 -8.03 11.14 -12.70
CA GLU A 73 -7.98 12.60 -12.65
C GLU A 73 -6.95 13.17 -13.63
N GLU A 74 -7.21 14.40 -14.08
CA GLU A 74 -6.29 15.17 -14.89
C GLU A 74 -5.14 15.75 -14.07
N GLY A 75 -4.05 16.11 -14.74
CA GLY A 75 -2.88 16.77 -14.13
C GLY A 75 -2.02 15.86 -13.29
N MET A 76 -2.05 14.55 -13.53
CA MET A 76 -1.14 13.57 -12.92
C MET A 76 0.16 13.39 -13.70
N GLU A 77 0.22 13.87 -14.95
CA GLU A 77 1.39 13.72 -15.83
C GLU A 77 2.65 14.29 -15.18
N GLY A 78 3.70 13.49 -15.16
CA GLY A 78 4.98 13.84 -14.54
C GLY A 78 5.02 13.70 -13.02
N HIS A 79 3.88 13.57 -12.36
CA HIS A 79 3.75 13.39 -10.93
C HIS A 79 3.51 11.94 -10.56
N ILE A 80 2.36 11.38 -10.99
CA ILE A 80 1.95 10.03 -10.65
C ILE A 80 1.48 9.31 -11.93
N ARG A 81 2.02 8.11 -12.17
CA ARG A 81 1.61 7.23 -13.25
C ARG A 81 1.20 5.87 -12.69
N HIS A 82 0.09 5.34 -13.16
CA HIS A 82 -0.37 4.02 -12.77
C HIS A 82 0.20 2.93 -13.68
N ASN A 83 0.74 1.86 -13.09
CA ASN A 83 1.04 0.61 -13.79
C ASN A 83 0.16 -0.50 -13.20
N SER A 84 -0.80 -0.97 -13.98
CA SER A 84 -1.77 -1.96 -13.57
C SER A 84 -1.28 -3.38 -13.85
N PHE A 85 -1.37 -4.26 -12.87
CA PHE A 85 -1.14 -5.70 -13.04
C PHE A 85 -2.44 -6.45 -13.37
N PHE A 86 -3.57 -5.76 -13.31
CA PHE A 86 -4.88 -6.25 -13.75
C PHE A 86 -5.70 -5.10 -14.29
N ALA A 87 -6.00 -5.09 -15.58
CA ALA A 87 -6.76 -4.02 -16.23
C ALA A 87 -8.24 -4.05 -15.81
N SER A 88 -8.55 -3.35 -14.72
CA SER A 88 -9.91 -3.19 -14.18
C SER A 88 -10.76 -2.21 -15.02
N GLY A 89 -12.03 -2.11 -14.70
CA GLY A 89 -12.92 -1.12 -15.33
C GLY A 89 -12.43 0.32 -15.17
N LEU A 90 -11.80 0.65 -14.04
CA LEU A 90 -11.31 2.01 -13.74
C LEU A 90 -9.97 2.32 -14.43
N SER A 91 -9.07 1.34 -14.54
CA SER A 91 -7.75 1.55 -15.15
C SER A 91 -7.75 1.40 -16.68
N ARG A 92 -8.69 0.62 -17.23
CA ARG A 92 -8.73 0.27 -18.66
C ARG A 92 -8.76 1.50 -19.58
N LYS A 93 -9.57 2.49 -19.25
CA LYS A 93 -9.65 3.73 -20.05
C LYS A 93 -8.30 4.44 -20.09
N ALA A 94 -7.66 4.63 -18.92
CA ALA A 94 -6.35 5.28 -18.83
C ALA A 94 -5.27 4.51 -19.60
N ILE A 95 -5.30 3.17 -19.58
CA ILE A 95 -4.39 2.32 -20.36
C ILE A 95 -4.60 2.54 -21.86
N MET A 96 -5.83 2.50 -22.32
CA MET A 96 -6.16 2.69 -23.74
C MET A 96 -5.79 4.08 -24.26
N GLU A 97 -5.84 5.09 -23.39
CA GLU A 97 -5.45 6.48 -23.68
C GLU A 97 -3.94 6.72 -23.54
N GLY A 98 -3.14 5.72 -23.16
CA GLY A 98 -1.71 5.83 -22.96
C GLY A 98 -1.29 6.58 -21.68
N ARG A 99 -2.23 6.85 -20.76
CA ARG A 99 -1.98 7.55 -19.48
C ARG A 99 -1.60 6.60 -18.35
N ALA A 100 -1.81 5.31 -18.52
CA ALA A 100 -1.41 4.26 -17.59
C ALA A 100 -0.76 3.11 -18.35
N ASP A 101 0.01 2.30 -17.64
CA ASP A 101 0.67 1.11 -18.16
C ASP A 101 -0.03 -0.17 -17.71
N PHE A 102 0.26 -1.26 -18.41
CA PHE A 102 -0.22 -2.59 -18.05
C PHE A 102 0.95 -3.58 -18.08
N THR A 103 1.16 -4.25 -16.96
CA THR A 103 2.14 -5.33 -16.83
C THR A 103 1.41 -6.64 -16.58
N PRO A 104 1.32 -7.54 -17.58
CA PRO A 104 0.68 -8.83 -17.39
C PRO A 104 1.53 -9.71 -16.47
N ALA A 105 0.91 -10.25 -15.43
CA ALA A 105 1.53 -11.22 -14.53
C ALA A 105 0.44 -12.11 -13.92
N HIS A 106 0.76 -13.35 -13.64
CA HIS A 106 -0.12 -14.14 -12.80
C HIS A 106 0.00 -13.69 -11.34
N PHE A 107 -1.12 -13.67 -10.64
CA PHE A 107 -1.18 -13.12 -9.28
C PHE A 107 -0.19 -13.78 -8.33
N HIS A 108 -0.05 -15.10 -8.41
CA HIS A 108 0.86 -15.86 -7.56
C HIS A 108 2.35 -15.64 -7.88
N GLU A 109 2.69 -15.09 -9.04
CA GLU A 109 4.08 -14.84 -9.44
C GLU A 109 4.63 -13.53 -8.86
N ILE A 110 3.76 -12.57 -8.53
CA ILE A 110 4.16 -11.22 -8.13
C ILE A 110 5.16 -11.21 -6.96
N PRO A 111 4.96 -11.97 -5.87
CA PRO A 111 5.94 -12.01 -4.79
C PRO A 111 7.32 -12.51 -5.23
N GLY A 112 7.37 -13.50 -6.12
CA GLY A 112 8.60 -14.01 -6.71
C GLY A 112 9.30 -12.96 -7.57
N LEU A 113 8.54 -12.29 -8.44
CA LEU A 113 9.06 -11.22 -9.30
C LEU A 113 9.66 -10.06 -8.48
N MET A 114 9.07 -9.73 -7.32
CA MET A 114 9.61 -8.73 -6.40
C MET A 114 10.93 -9.21 -5.78
N SER A 115 10.98 -10.44 -5.28
CA SER A 115 12.16 -10.99 -4.60
C SER A 115 13.35 -11.21 -5.54
N GLU A 116 13.09 -11.47 -6.82
CA GLU A 116 14.08 -11.60 -7.88
C GLU A 116 14.51 -10.24 -8.47
N GLY A 117 13.89 -9.14 -8.05
CA GLY A 117 14.19 -7.80 -8.56
C GLY A 117 13.68 -7.53 -9.98
N LEU A 118 12.83 -8.41 -10.53
CA LEU A 118 12.24 -8.25 -11.87
C LEU A 118 11.09 -7.24 -11.86
N VAL A 119 10.41 -7.10 -10.74
CA VAL A 119 9.44 -6.04 -10.47
C VAL A 119 10.02 -5.16 -9.38
N PRO A 120 10.39 -3.91 -9.69
CA PRO A 120 10.93 -3.00 -8.69
C PRO A 120 9.84 -2.62 -7.67
N ILE A 121 10.24 -2.54 -6.40
CA ILE A 121 9.40 -2.02 -5.34
C ILE A 121 10.24 -1.16 -4.39
N ASP A 122 9.99 0.13 -4.40
CA ASP A 122 10.65 1.07 -3.49
C ASP A 122 9.77 1.35 -2.27
N VAL A 123 8.47 1.49 -2.48
CA VAL A 123 7.50 1.87 -1.47
C VAL A 123 6.32 0.91 -1.46
N LEU A 124 5.85 0.56 -0.26
CA LEU A 124 4.58 -0.12 -0.06
C LEU A 124 3.68 0.72 0.84
N MET A 125 2.43 0.91 0.44
CA MET A 125 1.38 1.44 1.32
C MET A 125 0.30 0.38 1.54
N LEU A 126 -0.10 0.19 2.79
CA LEU A 126 -1.06 -0.84 3.18
C LEU A 126 -1.87 -0.47 4.43
N TYR A 127 -3.00 -1.16 4.61
CA TYR A 127 -3.70 -1.20 5.90
C TYR A 127 -3.05 -2.18 6.86
N VAL A 128 -3.06 -1.82 8.14
CA VAL A 128 -2.77 -2.74 9.25
C VAL A 128 -3.72 -2.48 10.41
N THR A 129 -3.91 -3.50 11.25
CA THR A 129 -4.58 -3.33 12.55
C THR A 129 -3.66 -2.60 13.53
N PRO A 130 -4.18 -2.04 14.63
CA PRO A 130 -3.34 -1.69 15.77
C PRO A 130 -2.50 -2.90 16.22
N PRO A 131 -1.31 -2.66 16.84
CA PRO A 131 -0.49 -3.76 17.35
C PRO A 131 -1.19 -4.52 18.48
N ASP A 132 -0.98 -5.83 18.52
CA ASP A 132 -1.38 -6.67 19.63
C ASP A 132 -0.38 -6.54 20.82
N GLU A 133 -0.61 -7.31 21.87
CA GLU A 133 0.20 -7.32 23.08
C GLU A 133 1.68 -7.72 22.85
N ASN A 134 1.96 -8.40 21.73
CA ASN A 134 3.28 -8.88 21.32
C ASN A 134 3.95 -7.97 20.28
N GLY A 135 3.36 -6.83 19.95
CA GLY A 135 3.89 -5.92 18.93
C GLY A 135 3.69 -6.41 17.50
N LYS A 136 2.70 -7.26 17.27
CA LYS A 136 2.33 -7.72 15.93
C LYS A 136 1.09 -6.97 15.45
N VAL A 137 1.13 -6.51 14.22
CA VAL A 137 -0.05 -6.01 13.49
C VAL A 137 -0.55 -7.11 12.56
N SER A 138 -1.85 -7.10 12.25
CA SER A 138 -2.40 -7.92 11.16
C SER A 138 -2.53 -7.08 9.91
N ILE A 139 -2.17 -7.64 8.73
CA ILE A 139 -2.44 -7.02 7.44
C ILE A 139 -3.88 -7.25 6.96
N GLY A 140 -4.70 -7.81 7.82
CA GLY A 140 -6.16 -7.84 7.69
C GLY A 140 -6.66 -8.72 6.56
N LEU A 141 -7.26 -8.08 5.55
CA LEU A 141 -8.06 -8.76 4.52
C LEU A 141 -7.26 -9.21 3.30
N SER A 142 -6.01 -8.79 3.14
CA SER A 142 -5.24 -9.01 1.92
C SER A 142 -3.80 -9.39 2.23
N CYS A 143 -3.53 -10.70 2.27
CA CYS A 143 -2.19 -11.25 2.58
C CYS A 143 -1.35 -11.55 1.34
N ASP A 144 -1.94 -11.76 0.21
CA ASP A 144 -1.43 -12.06 -1.13
C ASP A 144 0.05 -11.66 -1.39
N TYR A 145 0.33 -10.82 -2.40
CA TYR A 145 1.67 -10.28 -2.63
C TYR A 145 2.10 -9.28 -1.54
N THR A 146 1.17 -8.78 -0.71
CA THR A 146 1.43 -7.77 0.32
C THR A 146 2.52 -8.21 1.30
N ARG A 147 2.50 -9.47 1.73
CA ARG A 147 3.56 -10.00 2.63
C ARG A 147 4.94 -9.97 1.96
N GLY A 148 5.03 -10.37 0.70
CA GLY A 148 6.25 -10.29 -0.10
C GLY A 148 6.70 -8.85 -0.32
N ALA A 149 5.76 -7.94 -0.54
CA ALA A 149 6.04 -6.52 -0.70
C ALA A 149 6.64 -5.88 0.56
N ILE A 150 6.14 -6.21 1.77
CA ILE A 150 6.72 -5.75 3.04
C ILE A 150 8.20 -6.10 3.12
N THR A 151 8.57 -7.33 2.74
CA THR A 151 9.95 -7.81 2.82
C THR A 151 10.87 -7.13 1.81
N ASN A 152 10.36 -6.75 0.64
CA ASN A 152 11.18 -6.26 -0.47
C ASN A 152 11.16 -4.73 -0.63
N ALA A 153 10.18 -4.02 -0.08
CA ALA A 153 10.11 -2.57 -0.15
C ALA A 153 11.16 -1.90 0.76
N LYS A 154 11.70 -0.77 0.30
CA LYS A 154 12.64 0.06 1.07
C LYS A 154 11.91 0.94 2.08
N LEU A 155 10.70 1.36 1.75
CA LEU A 155 9.85 2.25 2.55
C LEU A 155 8.47 1.60 2.69
N VAL A 156 8.07 1.26 3.91
CA VAL A 156 6.78 0.63 4.20
C VAL A 156 5.96 1.57 5.07
N ILE A 157 4.88 2.11 4.52
CA ILE A 157 3.98 3.06 5.17
C ILE A 157 2.65 2.35 5.44
N ALA A 158 2.30 2.20 6.69
CA ALA A 158 1.07 1.54 7.10
C ALA A 158 0.04 2.56 7.64
N GLN A 159 -1.17 2.50 7.11
CA GLN A 159 -2.32 3.14 7.74
C GLN A 159 -2.88 2.20 8.78
N VAL A 160 -2.84 2.62 10.04
CA VAL A 160 -3.39 1.85 11.16
C VAL A 160 -4.87 2.13 11.26
N ASN A 161 -5.70 1.10 11.10
CA ASN A 161 -7.15 1.20 11.13
C ASN A 161 -7.72 0.12 12.07
N ASP A 162 -8.38 0.54 13.14
CA ASP A 162 -8.97 -0.37 14.14
C ASP A 162 -10.27 -1.06 13.67
N GLN A 163 -10.80 -0.67 12.51
CA GLN A 163 -11.95 -1.30 11.88
C GLN A 163 -11.57 -2.56 11.07
N LEU A 164 -10.27 -2.79 10.85
CA LEU A 164 -9.80 -4.01 10.19
C LEU A 164 -9.98 -5.24 11.07
N PRO A 165 -10.44 -6.37 10.52
CA PRO A 165 -10.41 -7.63 11.24
C PRO A 165 -8.96 -8.08 11.46
N TYR A 166 -8.69 -8.56 12.67
CA TYR A 166 -7.39 -9.16 13.00
C TYR A 166 -7.36 -10.61 12.48
N THR A 167 -6.72 -10.81 11.33
CA THR A 167 -6.54 -12.15 10.75
C THR A 167 -5.35 -12.83 11.38
N VAL A 168 -5.57 -14.05 11.89
CA VAL A 168 -4.55 -14.84 12.59
C VAL A 168 -3.92 -15.84 11.64
N SER A 169 -2.73 -15.54 11.17
CA SER A 169 -1.86 -16.48 10.45
C SER A 169 -0.42 -15.97 10.50
N ASP A 170 0.54 -16.83 10.23
CA ASP A 170 1.96 -16.42 10.23
C ASP A 170 2.27 -15.44 9.10
N SER A 171 1.58 -15.52 7.98
CA SER A 171 1.73 -14.58 6.87
C SER A 171 0.99 -13.25 7.07
N ALA A 172 -0.09 -13.23 7.86
CA ALA A 172 -0.88 -12.04 8.12
C ALA A 172 -0.37 -11.20 9.29
N ARG A 173 0.36 -11.80 10.24
CA ARG A 173 0.91 -11.10 11.40
C ARG A 173 2.34 -10.64 11.13
N VAL A 174 2.58 -9.36 11.30
CA VAL A 174 3.86 -8.71 10.97
C VAL A 174 4.33 -7.92 12.19
N ASP A 175 5.63 -8.02 12.49
CA ASP A 175 6.24 -7.26 13.57
C ASP A 175 6.28 -5.77 13.24
N VAL A 176 6.00 -4.91 14.23
CA VAL A 176 6.04 -3.45 14.05
C VAL A 176 7.41 -2.95 13.57
N SER A 177 8.48 -3.68 13.82
CA SER A 177 9.82 -3.33 13.36
C SER A 177 10.00 -3.42 11.84
N GLU A 178 9.14 -4.14 11.13
CA GLU A 178 9.19 -4.28 9.67
C GLU A 178 8.61 -3.06 8.92
N PHE A 179 7.99 -2.11 9.62
CA PHE A 179 7.39 -0.92 9.03
C PHE A 179 8.29 0.30 9.22
N THR A 180 8.28 1.22 8.24
CA THR A 180 9.01 2.48 8.36
C THR A 180 8.18 3.52 9.10
N TYR A 181 6.91 3.68 8.71
CA TYR A 181 6.00 4.65 9.31
C TYR A 181 4.61 4.07 9.53
N PHE A 182 3.95 4.57 10.58
CA PHE A 182 2.56 4.31 10.90
C PHE A 182 1.78 5.63 10.85
N VAL A 183 0.67 5.64 10.14
CA VAL A 183 -0.28 6.76 10.09
C VAL A 183 -1.58 6.30 10.71
N LEU A 184 -1.97 6.92 11.82
CA LEU A 184 -3.18 6.54 12.54
C LEU A 184 -4.40 7.18 11.90
N HIS A 185 -5.23 6.40 11.25
CA HIS A 185 -6.48 6.87 10.69
C HIS A 185 -7.50 5.73 10.60
N ASN A 186 -8.56 5.84 11.39
CA ASN A 186 -9.66 4.88 11.39
C ASN A 186 -10.73 5.28 10.37
N GLU A 187 -11.18 4.33 9.59
CA GLU A 187 -12.25 4.50 8.61
C GLU A 187 -13.01 3.18 8.41
N PRO A 188 -14.29 3.23 8.01
CA PRO A 188 -15.05 2.03 7.70
C PRO A 188 -14.40 1.24 6.56
N ILE A 189 -14.38 -0.09 6.69
CA ILE A 189 -13.94 -0.98 5.62
C ILE A 189 -15.08 -1.10 4.59
N PRO A 190 -14.78 -0.99 3.28
CA PRO A 190 -15.79 -1.18 2.26
C PRO A 190 -16.41 -2.59 2.32
N GLU A 191 -17.73 -2.66 2.17
CA GLU A 191 -18.47 -3.91 2.11
C GLU A 191 -19.03 -4.11 0.70
N LEU A 192 -18.95 -5.33 0.20
CA LEU A 192 -19.61 -5.72 -1.04
C LEU A 192 -20.98 -6.32 -0.70
N ALA A 193 -22.02 -5.78 -1.31
CA ALA A 193 -23.34 -6.38 -1.21
C ALA A 193 -23.32 -7.80 -1.81
N PRO A 194 -24.05 -8.76 -1.22
CA PRO A 194 -24.22 -10.08 -1.84
C PRO A 194 -24.75 -9.95 -3.25
N ALA A 195 -24.28 -10.81 -4.15
CA ALA A 195 -24.85 -10.87 -5.49
C ALA A 195 -26.36 -11.19 -5.41
N PRO A 196 -27.21 -10.55 -6.20
CA PRO A 196 -28.63 -10.90 -6.24
C PRO A 196 -28.77 -12.37 -6.67
N LEU A 197 -29.65 -13.09 -5.96
CA LEU A 197 -29.99 -14.49 -6.26
C LEU A 197 -30.76 -14.60 -7.57
#